data_03d222a935d9dd763d60d8efa7fb4b62
#
_entry.id   03d222a935d9dd763d60d8efa7fb4b62
#
_cell.length_a   1.000
_cell.length_b   1.000
_cell.length_c   1.000
_cell.angle_alpha   90.00
_cell.angle_beta   90.00
_cell.angle_gamma   90.00
#
_symmetry.space_group_name_H-M   'P 1'
#
loop_
_entity.id
_entity.type
_entity.pdbx_description
1 polymer ?
#
loop_
_entity_poly.entity_id
_entity_poly.type
_entity_poly.pdbx_seq_one_letter_code
_entity_poly.pdbx_strand_id
1 'polypeptide(L)'
;METPHAVPLDPVALPFTKRIKGKSFQSNGGIPGVILDAAPAGYGADRLKAVAKRELNVLELLQAGLADGAGAIEVCADIGRKIDTWHPPAIKDLMDVVEELEDTAPASQAIRRLLEDESTSAGGERPKVTVQDGERLWLAKMQDRGDVPHLPAKEFVVMDLAREAGLSVPQIQLLGDGKRKVYLIERFDRGGSPFKPTRMHYASAHTILGLDGSGDHDNPRRSYLVIADMLRRWQTKSAHVGDLHELWRRMTFNALVGNTDDHPRNHAFIFSKGIWRLSPAFDITPQPKTAGLLSLACDEYGSRECTPERLLRSASHFGLDMESAAAWLGRTAALVASEWAKRMYAVNVDADAIKYVAPAFKLSHALAENADAIYKAAEAASVRPDRRRRR
;
A
#
# COMPACT_ATOMS: atom_id res chain seq x y z
N MET A 1 -21.31 -12.68 -26.50
CA MET A 1 -20.81 -11.46 -27.13
C MET A 1 -19.31 -11.43 -26.86
N GLU A 2 -18.48 -11.43 -27.90
CA GLU A 2 -17.07 -11.08 -27.75
C GLU A 2 -17.03 -9.55 -27.71
N THR A 3 -16.63 -8.97 -26.62
CA THR A 3 -16.34 -7.54 -26.57
C THR A 3 -14.85 -7.36 -26.85
N PRO A 4 -14.48 -6.70 -27.98
CA PRO A 4 -13.07 -6.53 -28.38
C PRO A 4 -12.20 -5.80 -27.32
N HIS A 5 -12.86 -5.15 -26.36
CA HIS A 5 -12.24 -4.36 -25.29
C HIS A 5 -12.47 -4.93 -23.89
N ALA A 6 -12.87 -6.21 -23.78
CA ALA A 6 -13.04 -6.82 -22.47
C ALA A 6 -11.72 -6.90 -21.73
N VAL A 7 -11.72 -6.47 -20.47
CA VAL A 7 -10.58 -6.46 -19.55
C VAL A 7 -10.73 -7.59 -18.55
N PRO A 8 -9.67 -8.31 -18.19
CA PRO A 8 -9.74 -9.28 -17.12
C PRO A 8 -10.01 -8.55 -15.80
N LEU A 9 -11.14 -8.88 -15.16
CA LEU A 9 -11.52 -8.28 -13.89
C LEU A 9 -10.58 -8.70 -12.76
N ASP A 10 -10.14 -9.95 -12.80
CA ASP A 10 -9.24 -10.55 -11.82
C ASP A 10 -8.20 -11.34 -12.59
N PRO A 11 -6.90 -11.05 -12.43
CA PRO A 11 -5.86 -11.70 -13.22
C PRO A 11 -5.66 -13.17 -12.85
N VAL A 12 -6.17 -13.63 -11.71
CA VAL A 12 -6.01 -14.99 -11.20
C VAL A 12 -7.30 -15.78 -11.26
N ALA A 13 -8.34 -15.31 -10.57
CA ALA A 13 -9.60 -16.03 -10.42
C ALA A 13 -10.56 -15.83 -11.61
N LEU A 14 -10.48 -14.66 -12.28
CA LEU A 14 -11.31 -14.31 -13.43
C LEU A 14 -10.43 -13.92 -14.62
N PRO A 15 -9.53 -14.82 -15.10
CA PRO A 15 -8.64 -14.52 -16.19
C PRO A 15 -9.45 -14.27 -17.47
N PHE A 16 -8.95 -13.36 -18.31
CA PHE A 16 -9.56 -13.05 -19.58
C PHE A 16 -9.75 -14.33 -20.44
N THR A 17 -10.99 -14.61 -20.84
CA THR A 17 -11.28 -15.64 -21.83
C THR A 17 -12.08 -15.01 -22.97
N LYS A 18 -11.73 -15.34 -24.23
CA LYS A 18 -12.45 -14.87 -25.41
C LYS A 18 -13.95 -15.27 -25.43
N ARG A 19 -14.35 -16.25 -24.62
CA ARG A 19 -15.73 -16.72 -24.47
C ARG A 19 -16.09 -16.83 -23.00
N ILE A 20 -16.72 -15.80 -22.46
CA ILE A 20 -17.16 -15.73 -21.05
C ILE A 20 -18.59 -16.32 -20.89
N LYS A 21 -19.37 -16.34 -21.97
CA LYS A 21 -20.80 -16.77 -21.92
C LYS A 21 -20.93 -18.22 -21.44
N GLY A 22 -21.65 -18.41 -20.35
CA GLY A 22 -21.94 -19.73 -19.78
C GLY A 22 -20.79 -20.35 -18.98
N LYS A 23 -19.71 -19.59 -18.67
CA LYS A 23 -18.67 -20.05 -17.76
C LYS A 23 -18.97 -19.64 -16.34
N SER A 24 -18.82 -20.59 -15.42
CA SER A 24 -18.84 -20.39 -13.99
C SER A 24 -17.41 -20.33 -13.50
N PHE A 25 -17.09 -19.34 -12.66
CA PHE A 25 -15.79 -19.19 -12.02
C PHE A 25 -15.99 -19.39 -10.52
N GLN A 26 -15.15 -20.22 -9.92
CA GLN A 26 -15.12 -20.39 -8.47
C GLN A 26 -13.89 -19.68 -7.93
N SER A 27 -14.05 -18.96 -6.83
CA SER A 27 -12.96 -18.41 -6.03
C SER A 27 -12.91 -19.14 -4.71
N ASN A 28 -11.72 -19.19 -4.10
CA ASN A 28 -11.59 -19.63 -2.72
C ASN A 28 -12.42 -18.69 -1.83
N GLY A 29 -13.31 -19.25 -1.00
CA GLY A 29 -14.21 -18.44 -0.16
C GLY A 29 -15.46 -17.88 -0.84
N GLY A 30 -15.73 -18.17 -2.13
CA GLY A 30 -17.00 -17.86 -2.81
C GLY A 30 -17.09 -16.48 -3.46
N ILE A 31 -16.38 -15.45 -3.00
CA ILE A 31 -16.36 -14.09 -3.57
C ILE A 31 -14.98 -13.82 -4.20
N PRO A 32 -14.92 -13.40 -5.48
CA PRO A 32 -13.65 -13.04 -6.12
C PRO A 32 -12.89 -11.95 -5.33
N GLY A 33 -11.56 -12.10 -5.20
CA GLY A 33 -10.74 -11.22 -4.41
C GLY A 33 -10.81 -9.75 -4.82
N VAL A 34 -10.91 -9.46 -6.12
CA VAL A 34 -11.08 -8.07 -6.63
C VAL A 34 -12.38 -7.41 -6.18
N ILE A 35 -13.43 -8.19 -5.90
CA ILE A 35 -14.67 -7.68 -5.30
C ILE A 35 -14.45 -7.40 -3.82
N LEU A 36 -13.69 -8.27 -3.13
CA LEU A 36 -13.31 -8.04 -1.73
C LEU A 36 -12.40 -6.82 -1.59
N ASP A 37 -11.51 -6.57 -2.54
CA ASP A 37 -10.62 -5.39 -2.55
C ASP A 37 -11.41 -4.07 -2.71
N ALA A 38 -12.57 -4.11 -3.36
CA ALA A 38 -13.45 -2.95 -3.52
C ALA A 38 -14.38 -2.72 -2.31
N ALA A 39 -14.47 -3.71 -1.40
CA ALA A 39 -15.35 -3.61 -0.24
C ALA A 39 -14.78 -2.66 0.83
N PRO A 40 -15.65 -1.89 1.51
CA PRO A 40 -15.26 -1.22 2.73
C PRO A 40 -14.66 -2.21 3.73
N ALA A 41 -13.51 -1.87 4.31
CA ALA A 41 -12.81 -2.68 5.30
C ALA A 41 -12.33 -1.81 6.47
N GLY A 42 -12.04 -2.43 7.62
CA GLY A 42 -11.58 -1.74 8.82
C GLY A 42 -12.53 -0.62 9.24
N TYR A 43 -12.02 0.59 9.42
CA TYR A 43 -12.79 1.74 9.90
C TYR A 43 -14.08 2.00 9.11
N GLY A 44 -14.02 1.95 7.77
CA GLY A 44 -15.20 2.17 6.92
C GLY A 44 -16.28 1.11 7.12
N ALA A 45 -15.90 -0.16 7.22
CA ALA A 45 -16.82 -1.26 7.48
C ALA A 45 -17.46 -1.16 8.88
N ASP A 46 -16.65 -0.88 9.91
CA ASP A 46 -17.13 -0.77 11.29
C ASP A 46 -18.13 0.37 11.45
N ARG A 47 -17.91 1.46 10.72
CA ARG A 47 -18.85 2.57 10.70
C ARG A 47 -20.18 2.22 10.04
N LEU A 48 -20.14 1.57 8.87
CA LEU A 48 -21.38 1.11 8.18
C LEU A 48 -22.18 0.16 9.08
N LYS A 49 -21.51 -0.73 9.79
CA LYS A 49 -22.14 -1.62 10.79
C LYS A 49 -22.74 -0.83 11.95
N ALA A 50 -22.05 0.19 12.45
CA ALA A 50 -22.56 1.05 13.52
C ALA A 50 -23.81 1.82 13.10
N VAL A 51 -23.83 2.36 11.87
CA VAL A 51 -25.02 3.03 11.30
C VAL A 51 -26.18 2.04 11.12
N ALA A 52 -25.89 0.85 10.60
CA ALA A 52 -26.88 -0.22 10.41
C ALA A 52 -27.38 -0.84 11.74
N LYS A 53 -26.66 -0.61 12.84
CA LYS A 53 -26.89 -1.22 14.18
C LYS A 53 -26.93 -2.76 14.13
N ARG A 54 -26.19 -3.37 13.22
CA ARG A 54 -26.05 -4.82 13.03
C ARG A 54 -24.80 -5.17 12.25
N GLU A 55 -24.40 -6.43 12.30
CA GLU A 55 -23.37 -6.95 11.40
C GLU A 55 -23.86 -6.91 9.94
N LEU A 56 -22.94 -6.53 9.05
CA LEU A 56 -23.14 -6.50 7.61
C LEU A 56 -22.23 -7.53 6.95
N ASN A 57 -22.77 -8.31 6.03
CA ASN A 57 -21.94 -9.14 5.18
C ASN A 57 -21.27 -8.32 4.07
N VAL A 58 -20.33 -8.92 3.33
CA VAL A 58 -19.53 -8.22 2.31
C VAL A 58 -20.39 -7.56 1.24
N LEU A 59 -21.46 -8.23 0.78
CA LEU A 59 -22.34 -7.66 -0.25
C LEU A 59 -23.11 -6.46 0.30
N GLU A 60 -23.58 -6.52 1.53
CA GLU A 60 -24.25 -5.41 2.19
C GLU A 60 -23.29 -4.23 2.41
N LEU A 61 -22.03 -4.49 2.78
CA LEU A 61 -20.99 -3.46 2.88
C LEU A 61 -20.71 -2.80 1.53
N LEU A 62 -20.61 -3.58 0.46
CA LEU A 62 -20.42 -3.06 -0.90
C LEU A 62 -21.60 -2.21 -1.38
N GLN A 63 -22.83 -2.61 -1.04
CA GLN A 63 -24.03 -1.86 -1.39
C GLN A 63 -24.18 -0.57 -0.58
N ALA A 64 -23.85 -0.61 0.72
CA ALA A 64 -23.96 0.52 1.63
C ALA A 64 -22.80 1.51 1.47
N GLY A 65 -21.63 1.04 1.00
CA GLY A 65 -20.45 1.90 0.78
C GLY A 65 -20.68 2.92 -0.33
N LEU A 66 -19.99 4.04 -0.24
CA LEU A 66 -19.99 5.07 -1.28
C LEU A 66 -19.29 4.57 -2.55
N ALA A 67 -19.46 5.30 -3.65
CA ALA A 67 -18.76 5.09 -4.92
C ALA A 67 -17.27 5.48 -4.83
N ASP A 68 -16.60 5.11 -3.75
CA ASP A 68 -15.25 5.51 -3.36
C ASP A 68 -14.30 4.32 -3.14
N GLY A 69 -14.76 3.10 -3.35
CA GLY A 69 -13.97 1.88 -3.19
C GLY A 69 -12.71 1.87 -4.08
N ALA A 70 -11.74 1.03 -3.74
CA ALA A 70 -10.55 0.85 -4.56
C ALA A 70 -10.89 0.27 -5.93
N GLY A 71 -10.28 0.82 -6.97
CA GLY A 71 -10.44 0.30 -8.32
C GLY A 71 -11.72 0.71 -9.03
N ALA A 72 -12.11 -0.10 -10.02
CA ALA A 72 -13.20 0.19 -10.94
C ALA A 72 -14.49 -0.60 -10.66
N ILE A 73 -14.49 -1.49 -9.66
CA ILE A 73 -15.62 -2.38 -9.38
C ILE A 73 -16.55 -1.72 -8.37
N GLU A 74 -17.84 -1.69 -8.69
CA GLU A 74 -18.92 -1.30 -7.79
C GLU A 74 -19.99 -2.39 -7.75
N VAL A 75 -20.52 -2.64 -6.57
CA VAL A 75 -21.67 -3.53 -6.37
C VAL A 75 -22.83 -2.70 -5.84
N CYS A 76 -23.89 -2.59 -6.62
CA CYS A 76 -25.05 -1.77 -6.32
C CYS A 76 -26.26 -2.19 -7.16
N ALA A 77 -27.44 -1.73 -6.76
CA ALA A 77 -28.66 -1.93 -7.53
C ALA A 77 -28.74 -0.99 -8.75
N ASP A 78 -28.24 0.23 -8.61
CA ASP A 78 -28.21 1.27 -9.65
C ASP A 78 -26.87 2.00 -9.62
N ILE A 79 -26.04 1.73 -10.62
CA ILE A 79 -24.69 2.31 -10.73
C ILE A 79 -24.73 3.81 -11.04
N GLY A 80 -25.67 4.26 -11.86
CA GLY A 80 -25.82 5.67 -12.18
C GLY A 80 -26.10 6.46 -10.93
N ARG A 81 -27.14 6.08 -10.17
CA ARG A 81 -27.47 6.71 -8.91
C ARG A 81 -26.32 6.71 -7.90
N LYS A 82 -25.62 5.56 -7.75
CA LYS A 82 -24.52 5.47 -6.79
C LYS A 82 -23.35 6.41 -7.12
N ILE A 83 -23.02 6.55 -8.41
CA ILE A 83 -21.96 7.46 -8.85
C ILE A 83 -22.42 8.92 -8.75
N ASP A 84 -23.65 9.23 -9.18
CA ASP A 84 -24.17 10.60 -9.22
C ASP A 84 -24.41 11.18 -7.82
N THR A 85 -24.57 10.34 -6.81
CA THR A 85 -24.72 10.80 -5.41
C THR A 85 -23.43 10.98 -4.66
N TRP A 86 -22.29 10.54 -5.23
CA TRP A 86 -20.99 10.66 -4.56
C TRP A 86 -20.23 11.89 -5.02
N HIS A 87 -19.98 12.80 -4.09
CA HIS A 87 -19.21 14.02 -4.32
C HIS A 87 -18.12 14.14 -3.23
N PRO A 88 -16.82 14.00 -3.61
CA PRO A 88 -15.76 14.17 -2.65
C PRO A 88 -15.71 15.62 -2.14
N PRO A 89 -15.54 15.86 -0.82
CA PRO A 89 -15.39 17.20 -0.27
C PRO A 89 -14.12 17.86 -0.81
N ALA A 90 -14.10 19.19 -0.85
CA ALA A 90 -12.89 19.92 -1.16
C ALA A 90 -11.89 19.82 0.01
N ILE A 91 -10.59 19.86 -0.30
CA ILE A 91 -9.55 19.88 0.73
C ILE A 91 -9.77 21.00 1.73
N LYS A 92 -10.24 22.17 1.27
CA LYS A 92 -10.51 23.30 2.15
C LYS A 92 -11.53 22.94 3.23
N ASP A 93 -12.64 22.31 2.85
CA ASP A 93 -13.72 21.94 3.79
C ASP A 93 -13.20 20.95 4.84
N LEU A 94 -12.30 20.03 4.44
CA LEU A 94 -11.61 19.13 5.38
C LEU A 94 -10.75 19.91 6.36
N MET A 95 -9.98 20.89 5.88
CA MET A 95 -9.05 21.64 6.73
C MET A 95 -9.81 22.55 7.69
N ASP A 96 -10.90 23.21 7.26
CA ASP A 96 -11.76 24.01 8.13
C ASP A 96 -12.26 23.18 9.33
N VAL A 97 -12.65 21.93 9.09
CA VAL A 97 -13.07 21.01 10.15
C VAL A 97 -11.90 20.56 11.03
N VAL A 98 -10.73 20.29 10.47
CA VAL A 98 -9.54 19.92 11.25
C VAL A 98 -9.11 21.06 12.18
N GLU A 99 -9.18 22.31 11.73
CA GLU A 99 -8.85 23.49 12.48
C GLU A 99 -9.86 23.78 13.61
N GLU A 100 -11.17 23.74 13.33
CA GLU A 100 -12.21 23.95 14.36
C GLU A 100 -12.08 23.00 15.56
N LEU A 101 -11.42 21.87 15.38
CA LEU A 101 -11.30 20.84 16.42
C LEU A 101 -9.99 20.85 17.16
N GLU A 102 -9.01 21.63 16.72
CA GLU A 102 -7.78 21.80 17.50
C GLU A 102 -8.09 22.34 18.91
N ASP A 103 -9.19 23.10 19.06
CA ASP A 103 -9.52 23.77 20.31
C ASP A 103 -10.51 23.05 21.24
N THR A 104 -11.38 22.16 20.76
CA THR A 104 -12.55 21.77 21.58
C THR A 104 -12.91 20.29 21.65
N ALA A 105 -12.42 19.42 20.77
CA ALA A 105 -12.83 18.02 20.76
C ALA A 105 -11.78 17.05 20.20
N PRO A 106 -11.90 15.76 20.49
CA PRO A 106 -11.05 14.75 19.86
C PRO A 106 -11.28 14.72 18.35
N ALA A 107 -10.19 14.61 17.57
CA ALA A 107 -10.22 14.50 16.11
C ALA A 107 -11.27 13.50 15.58
N SER A 108 -11.53 12.44 16.34
CA SER A 108 -12.56 11.44 16.04
C SER A 108 -13.99 12.00 15.94
N GLN A 109 -14.32 13.10 16.61
CA GLN A 109 -15.70 13.67 16.53
C GLN A 109 -15.92 14.49 15.27
N ALA A 110 -14.90 15.17 14.80
CA ALA A 110 -15.00 15.96 13.58
C ALA A 110 -14.92 15.13 12.31
N ILE A 111 -13.94 14.25 12.33
CA ILE A 111 -13.86 13.20 11.34
C ILE A 111 -15.19 12.45 11.31
N ARG A 112 -15.82 12.20 12.46
CA ARG A 112 -17.16 11.61 12.50
C ARG A 112 -18.21 12.48 11.84
N ARG A 113 -18.21 13.79 11.99
CA ARG A 113 -19.18 14.68 11.34
C ARG A 113 -18.96 14.77 9.83
N LEU A 114 -17.72 14.96 9.36
CA LEU A 114 -17.39 14.88 7.94
C LEU A 114 -17.68 13.50 7.35
N LEU A 115 -17.47 12.47 8.14
CA LEU A 115 -17.71 11.09 7.73
C LEU A 115 -19.15 10.65 8.02
N GLU A 116 -19.96 11.39 8.77
CA GLU A 116 -21.39 11.06 8.96
C GLU A 116 -22.17 11.19 7.66
N ASP A 117 -21.76 12.09 6.80
CA ASP A 117 -22.35 12.26 5.48
C ASP A 117 -21.52 11.60 4.35
N GLU A 118 -20.22 11.34 4.55
CA GLU A 118 -19.28 10.92 3.49
C GLU A 118 -18.29 9.82 3.96
N SER A 119 -18.79 8.61 4.27
CA SER A 119 -17.93 7.50 4.64
C SER A 119 -17.09 7.01 3.46
N THR A 120 -15.79 6.82 3.66
CA THR A 120 -14.96 6.23 2.63
C THR A 120 -15.14 4.73 2.54
N SER A 121 -15.23 4.22 1.33
CA SER A 121 -15.13 2.77 1.03
C SER A 121 -13.66 2.33 0.86
N ALA A 122 -12.70 3.25 0.99
CA ALA A 122 -11.28 2.92 0.95
C ALA A 122 -10.89 2.11 2.18
N GLY A 123 -10.40 0.89 1.99
CA GLY A 123 -10.06 -0.04 3.07
C GLY A 123 -8.94 0.46 3.99
N GLY A 124 -8.83 -0.13 5.17
CA GLY A 124 -7.81 0.13 6.19
C GLY A 124 -8.37 0.49 7.56
N GLU A 125 -7.56 0.34 8.61
CA GLU A 125 -7.98 0.44 10.01
C GLU A 125 -8.19 1.89 10.50
N ARG A 126 -7.64 2.89 9.80
CA ARG A 126 -7.62 4.28 10.26
C ARG A 126 -8.57 5.18 9.49
N PRO A 127 -9.04 6.28 10.11
CA PRO A 127 -9.87 7.28 9.45
C PRO A 127 -9.17 7.84 8.21
N LYS A 128 -9.86 7.77 7.10
CA LYS A 128 -9.41 8.36 5.84
C LYS A 128 -10.62 8.79 5.02
N VAL A 129 -10.44 9.82 4.21
CA VAL A 129 -11.48 10.37 3.34
C VAL A 129 -10.88 10.71 1.97
N THR A 130 -11.61 10.43 0.90
CA THR A 130 -11.26 10.93 -0.42
C THR A 130 -11.72 12.40 -0.52
N VAL A 131 -10.79 13.27 -0.86
CA VAL A 131 -11.03 14.69 -1.06
C VAL A 131 -10.59 15.12 -2.44
N GLN A 132 -11.09 16.27 -2.90
CA GLN A 132 -10.69 16.84 -4.20
C GLN A 132 -9.90 18.14 -4.05
N ASP A 133 -8.92 18.31 -4.94
CA ASP A 133 -8.20 19.54 -5.17
C ASP A 133 -8.07 19.78 -6.68
N GLY A 134 -8.80 20.76 -7.18
CA GLY A 134 -8.90 21.00 -8.62
C GLY A 134 -9.39 19.75 -9.35
N GLU A 135 -8.56 19.20 -10.24
CA GLU A 135 -8.87 18.00 -11.03
C GLU A 135 -8.36 16.69 -10.41
N ARG A 136 -7.80 16.73 -9.18
CA ARG A 136 -7.20 15.57 -8.54
C ARG A 136 -8.04 15.08 -7.38
N LEU A 137 -8.02 13.76 -7.21
CA LEU A 137 -8.57 13.08 -6.03
C LEU A 137 -7.44 12.61 -5.14
N TRP A 138 -7.56 12.90 -3.86
CA TRP A 138 -6.60 12.57 -2.83
C TRP A 138 -7.25 11.70 -1.77
N LEU A 139 -6.48 10.79 -1.22
CA LEU A 139 -6.84 10.10 0.02
C LEU A 139 -6.18 10.86 1.17
N ALA A 140 -7.01 11.48 2.00
CA ALA A 140 -6.59 12.19 3.21
C ALA A 140 -6.54 11.21 4.37
N LYS A 141 -5.39 11.10 5.02
CA LYS A 141 -5.17 10.27 6.22
C LYS A 141 -4.93 11.18 7.42
N MET A 142 -5.65 10.89 8.49
CA MET A 142 -5.64 11.68 9.72
C MET A 142 -5.23 10.79 10.89
N GLN A 143 -4.76 11.42 11.95
CA GLN A 143 -4.41 10.72 13.18
C GLN A 143 -5.67 10.35 13.96
N ASP A 144 -5.75 9.10 14.43
CA ASP A 144 -6.82 8.62 15.31
C ASP A 144 -6.38 8.59 16.78
N ARG A 145 -7.36 8.43 17.67
CA ARG A 145 -7.10 8.15 19.08
C ARG A 145 -6.41 6.80 19.22
N GLY A 146 -5.28 6.78 19.91
CA GLY A 146 -4.49 5.56 20.10
C GLY A 146 -3.39 5.34 19.07
N ASP A 147 -3.36 6.12 18.00
CA ASP A 147 -2.21 6.15 17.09
C ASP A 147 -0.95 6.67 17.82
N VAL A 148 0.20 6.20 17.36
CA VAL A 148 1.47 6.81 17.76
C VAL A 148 1.47 8.28 17.30
N PRO A 149 1.96 9.21 18.13
CA PRO A 149 1.95 10.63 17.80
C PRO A 149 2.57 10.92 16.42
N HIS A 150 2.00 11.89 15.71
CA HIS A 150 2.47 12.36 14.39
C HIS A 150 2.52 11.30 13.29
N LEU A 151 1.64 10.29 13.32
CA LEU A 151 1.63 9.22 12.33
C LEU A 151 1.52 9.72 10.89
N PRO A 152 0.61 10.67 10.53
CA PRO A 152 0.52 11.22 9.17
C PRO A 152 1.83 11.89 8.71
N ALA A 153 2.49 12.63 9.59
CA ALA A 153 3.76 13.26 9.27
C ALA A 153 4.90 12.26 9.10
N LYS A 154 4.93 11.18 9.89
CA LYS A 154 5.91 10.10 9.75
C LYS A 154 5.74 9.34 8.43
N GLU A 155 4.50 9.02 8.05
CA GLU A 155 4.21 8.40 6.76
C GLU A 155 4.62 9.32 5.61
N PHE A 156 4.27 10.61 5.66
CA PHE A 156 4.69 11.60 4.67
C PHE A 156 6.22 11.61 4.48
N VAL A 157 6.99 11.71 5.57
CA VAL A 157 8.46 11.75 5.52
C VAL A 157 9.03 10.49 4.88
N VAL A 158 8.54 9.32 5.25
CA VAL A 158 9.03 8.05 4.70
C VAL A 158 8.65 7.90 3.23
N MET A 159 7.45 8.31 2.82
CA MET A 159 7.03 8.30 1.43
C MET A 159 7.81 9.32 0.58
N ASP A 160 8.20 10.46 1.15
CA ASP A 160 9.08 11.43 0.48
C ASP A 160 10.49 10.86 0.27
N LEU A 161 11.05 10.18 1.27
CA LEU A 161 12.31 9.44 1.15
C LEU A 161 12.22 8.31 0.11
N ALA A 162 11.09 7.60 0.05
CA ALA A 162 10.87 6.56 -0.96
C ALA A 162 10.93 7.13 -2.38
N ARG A 163 10.30 8.29 -2.60
CA ARG A 163 10.35 9.01 -3.89
C ARG A 163 11.78 9.42 -4.25
N GLU A 164 12.54 9.96 -3.31
CA GLU A 164 13.95 10.36 -3.54
C GLU A 164 14.85 9.14 -3.78
N ALA A 165 14.58 8.02 -3.14
CA ALA A 165 15.26 6.74 -3.41
C ALA A 165 14.93 6.16 -4.80
N GLY A 166 14.00 6.79 -5.55
CA GLY A 166 13.62 6.40 -6.90
C GLY A 166 12.51 5.35 -6.97
N LEU A 167 11.71 5.20 -5.92
CA LEU A 167 10.48 4.40 -5.97
C LEU A 167 9.37 5.21 -6.68
N SER A 168 8.49 4.50 -7.36
CA SER A 168 7.27 5.07 -7.91
C SER A 168 6.31 5.40 -6.77
N VAL A 169 6.15 6.68 -6.45
CA VAL A 169 5.28 7.20 -5.40
C VAL A 169 4.28 8.17 -6.03
N PRO A 170 2.98 8.13 -5.69
CA PRO A 170 2.03 9.15 -6.11
C PRO A 170 2.42 10.54 -5.62
N GLN A 171 1.74 11.59 -6.07
CA GLN A 171 1.90 12.90 -5.45
C GLN A 171 1.46 12.82 -3.99
N ILE A 172 2.23 13.47 -3.12
CA ILE A 172 1.96 13.50 -1.67
C ILE A 172 2.04 14.93 -1.16
N GLN A 173 1.26 15.23 -0.14
CA GLN A 173 1.27 16.53 0.56
C GLN A 173 1.06 16.29 2.06
N LEU A 174 1.58 17.19 2.87
CA LEU A 174 1.29 17.26 4.29
C LEU A 174 0.69 18.63 4.59
N LEU A 175 -0.54 18.64 5.08
CA LEU A 175 -1.27 19.85 5.43
C LEU A 175 -1.36 20.04 6.94
N GLY A 176 -1.53 21.29 7.36
CA GLY A 176 -1.57 21.68 8.76
C GLY A 176 -0.17 21.91 9.34
N ASP A 177 -0.03 22.92 10.16
CA ASP A 177 1.20 23.32 10.86
C ASP A 177 1.16 22.97 12.36
N GLY A 178 -0.04 22.71 12.88
CA GLY A 178 -0.30 22.35 14.27
C GLY A 178 0.03 20.90 14.63
N LYS A 179 -0.54 20.45 15.75
CA LYS A 179 -0.42 19.06 16.23
C LYS A 179 -1.17 18.07 15.34
N ARG A 180 -2.19 18.53 14.63
CA ARG A 180 -3.04 17.72 13.75
C ARG A 180 -2.66 17.97 12.31
N LYS A 181 -1.90 17.04 11.76
CA LYS A 181 -1.51 17.07 10.37
C LYS A 181 -2.36 16.09 9.58
N VAL A 182 -2.63 16.46 8.32
CA VAL A 182 -3.32 15.61 7.35
C VAL A 182 -2.32 15.23 6.27
N TYR A 183 -2.10 13.93 6.11
CA TYR A 183 -1.30 13.39 5.02
C TYR A 183 -2.21 13.11 3.83
N LEU A 184 -1.89 13.70 2.69
CA LEU A 184 -2.57 13.51 1.43
C LEU A 184 -1.73 12.67 0.48
N ILE A 185 -2.33 11.65 -0.11
CA ILE A 185 -1.75 10.86 -1.21
C ILE A 185 -2.72 10.85 -2.39
N GLU A 186 -2.23 11.22 -3.58
CA GLU A 186 -3.04 11.22 -4.80
C GLU A 186 -3.54 9.81 -5.13
N ARG A 187 -4.80 9.69 -5.48
CA ARG A 187 -5.40 8.41 -5.87
C ARG A 187 -4.92 7.98 -7.24
N PHE A 188 -4.05 7.00 -7.29
CA PHE A 188 -3.47 6.44 -8.52
C PHE A 188 -4.45 5.55 -9.31
N ASP A 189 -5.54 5.14 -8.69
CA ASP A 189 -6.60 4.34 -9.31
C ASP A 189 -7.72 5.18 -9.93
N ARG A 190 -7.54 6.48 -9.94
CA ARG A 190 -8.48 7.48 -10.48
C ARG A 190 -7.77 8.38 -11.49
N GLY A 191 -8.55 8.86 -12.46
CA GLY A 191 -8.13 9.88 -13.42
C GLY A 191 -9.33 10.62 -13.97
N GLY A 192 -9.12 11.61 -14.85
CA GLY A 192 -10.19 12.45 -15.38
C GLY A 192 -10.69 13.49 -14.39
N SER A 193 -11.94 13.95 -14.55
CA SER A 193 -12.55 14.94 -13.65
C SER A 193 -12.92 14.30 -12.31
N PRO A 194 -12.76 15.01 -11.17
CA PRO A 194 -13.21 14.56 -9.85
C PRO A 194 -14.71 14.22 -9.79
N PHE A 195 -15.53 14.95 -10.54
CA PHE A 195 -16.98 14.73 -10.60
C PHE A 195 -17.38 13.51 -11.45
N LYS A 196 -16.50 13.07 -12.37
CA LYS A 196 -16.71 11.88 -13.18
C LYS A 196 -15.36 11.18 -13.43
N PRO A 197 -14.76 10.62 -12.37
CA PRO A 197 -13.44 10.03 -12.50
C PRO A 197 -13.47 8.78 -13.37
N THR A 198 -12.49 8.65 -14.24
CA THR A 198 -12.16 7.34 -14.83
C THR A 198 -11.53 6.48 -13.75
N ARG A 199 -11.91 5.19 -13.73
CA ARG A 199 -11.47 4.24 -12.72
C ARG A 199 -10.64 3.15 -13.36
N MET A 200 -9.54 2.78 -12.73
CA MET A 200 -8.68 1.68 -13.18
C MET A 200 -9.02 0.41 -12.42
N HIS A 201 -8.99 -0.73 -13.10
CA HIS A 201 -9.09 -2.01 -12.38
C HIS A 201 -7.92 -2.14 -11.41
N TYR A 202 -8.22 -2.64 -10.24
CA TYR A 202 -7.32 -2.78 -9.10
C TYR A 202 -7.38 -4.20 -8.55
N ALA A 203 -6.26 -4.76 -8.17
CA ALA A 203 -6.17 -5.99 -7.41
C ALA A 203 -5.05 -5.86 -6.38
N SER A 204 -5.32 -6.18 -5.11
CA SER A 204 -4.28 -6.25 -4.09
C SER A 204 -3.38 -7.48 -4.28
N ALA A 205 -2.18 -7.45 -3.71
CA ALA A 205 -1.34 -8.65 -3.65
C ALA A 205 -2.02 -9.77 -2.83
N HIS A 206 -2.87 -9.45 -1.86
CA HIS A 206 -3.67 -10.42 -1.15
C HIS A 206 -4.56 -11.24 -2.12
N THR A 207 -5.24 -10.54 -3.02
CA THR A 207 -6.08 -11.14 -4.06
C THR A 207 -5.27 -11.97 -5.04
N ILE A 208 -4.16 -11.45 -5.56
CA ILE A 208 -3.36 -12.17 -6.55
C ILE A 208 -2.60 -13.37 -5.98
N LEU A 209 -2.30 -13.35 -4.70
CA LEU A 209 -1.69 -14.48 -4.00
C LEU A 209 -2.74 -15.55 -3.62
N GLY A 210 -4.04 -15.26 -3.82
CA GLY A 210 -5.14 -16.17 -3.47
C GLY A 210 -5.14 -16.51 -1.98
N LEU A 211 -4.98 -15.49 -1.12
CA LEU A 211 -4.97 -15.65 0.32
C LEU A 211 -6.39 -15.62 0.88
N ASP A 212 -6.68 -16.52 1.82
CA ASP A 212 -7.94 -16.59 2.53
C ASP A 212 -7.82 -15.88 3.88
N GLY A 213 -8.52 -14.76 4.06
CA GLY A 213 -8.53 -14.03 5.33
C GLY A 213 -7.22 -13.30 5.67
N SER A 214 -7.19 -12.65 6.84
CA SER A 214 -6.04 -11.89 7.34
C SER A 214 -5.08 -12.70 8.22
N GLY A 215 -5.51 -13.86 8.72
CA GLY A 215 -4.84 -14.59 9.80
C GLY A 215 -3.81 -15.63 9.37
N ASP A 216 -3.66 -15.91 8.09
CA ASP A 216 -2.73 -16.94 7.60
C ASP A 216 -1.32 -16.35 7.38
N HIS A 217 -0.64 -16.03 8.48
CA HIS A 217 0.70 -15.43 8.45
C HIS A 217 1.79 -16.39 7.94
N ASP A 218 1.57 -17.70 8.03
CA ASP A 218 2.55 -18.73 7.67
C ASP A 218 2.33 -19.29 6.26
N ASN A 219 1.38 -18.76 5.52
CA ASN A 219 1.12 -19.17 4.15
C ASN A 219 2.33 -18.88 3.26
N PRO A 220 2.94 -19.90 2.61
CA PRO A 220 4.13 -19.71 1.79
C PRO A 220 3.92 -18.81 0.57
N ARG A 221 2.67 -18.54 0.20
CA ARG A 221 2.35 -17.56 -0.85
C ARG A 221 2.59 -16.11 -0.41
N ARG A 222 2.68 -15.84 0.89
CA ARG A 222 3.01 -14.49 1.41
C ARG A 222 4.48 -14.16 1.17
N SER A 223 4.83 -13.91 -0.08
CA SER A 223 6.21 -13.72 -0.52
C SER A 223 6.33 -12.71 -1.65
N TYR A 224 7.30 -11.82 -1.57
CA TYR A 224 7.68 -10.92 -2.66
C TYR A 224 8.11 -11.68 -3.92
N LEU A 225 8.73 -12.85 -3.76
CA LEU A 225 9.16 -13.68 -4.88
C LEU A 225 7.95 -14.25 -5.63
N VAL A 226 6.92 -14.68 -4.90
CA VAL A 226 5.67 -15.15 -5.53
C VAL A 226 4.96 -14.01 -6.27
N ILE A 227 4.94 -12.80 -5.70
CA ILE A 227 4.42 -11.61 -6.39
C ILE A 227 5.20 -11.36 -7.70
N ALA A 228 6.53 -11.45 -7.67
CA ALA A 228 7.36 -11.31 -8.85
C ALA A 228 7.04 -12.35 -9.93
N ASP A 229 6.78 -13.61 -9.53
CA ASP A 229 6.38 -14.67 -10.47
C ASP A 229 5.03 -14.40 -11.12
N MET A 230 4.08 -13.80 -10.38
CA MET A 230 2.79 -13.40 -10.95
C MET A 230 2.97 -12.26 -11.98
N LEU A 231 3.80 -11.25 -11.69
CA LEU A 231 4.13 -10.19 -12.66
C LEU A 231 4.70 -10.74 -13.96
N ARG A 232 5.59 -11.74 -13.89
CA ARG A 232 6.16 -12.39 -15.09
C ARG A 232 5.10 -13.08 -15.95
N ARG A 233 4.05 -13.63 -15.34
CA ARG A 233 2.98 -14.31 -16.08
C ARG A 233 2.06 -13.36 -16.82
N TRP A 234 1.91 -12.12 -16.33
CA TRP A 234 0.93 -11.17 -16.88
C TRP A 234 1.52 -10.18 -17.87
N GLN A 235 2.82 -10.02 -17.89
CA GLN A 235 3.50 -8.98 -18.66
C GLN A 235 4.39 -9.56 -19.74
N THR A 236 4.59 -8.80 -20.80
CA THR A 236 5.64 -9.09 -21.79
C THR A 236 7.02 -8.85 -21.19
N LYS A 237 8.06 -9.53 -21.71
CA LYS A 237 9.43 -9.44 -21.16
C LYS A 237 9.93 -8.01 -20.95
N SER A 238 9.61 -7.08 -21.84
CA SER A 238 10.05 -5.69 -21.74
C SER A 238 9.27 -4.88 -20.69
N ALA A 239 8.01 -5.22 -20.42
CA ALA A 239 7.18 -4.47 -19.50
C ALA A 239 7.41 -4.87 -18.02
N HIS A 240 7.72 -6.15 -17.75
CA HIS A 240 7.82 -6.62 -16.37
C HIS A 240 9.16 -6.27 -15.70
N VAL A 241 10.24 -6.06 -16.44
CA VAL A 241 11.55 -5.79 -15.84
C VAL A 241 11.51 -4.58 -14.91
N GLY A 242 10.89 -3.48 -15.32
CA GLY A 242 10.76 -2.29 -14.47
C GLY A 242 9.96 -2.55 -13.20
N ASP A 243 8.85 -3.28 -13.29
CA ASP A 243 8.01 -3.61 -12.15
C ASP A 243 8.68 -4.60 -11.18
N LEU A 244 9.50 -5.53 -11.70
CA LEU A 244 10.28 -6.43 -10.87
C LEU A 244 11.36 -5.69 -10.07
N HIS A 245 12.12 -4.81 -10.75
CA HIS A 245 13.13 -3.97 -10.08
C HIS A 245 12.47 -3.07 -9.02
N GLU A 246 11.33 -2.47 -9.34
CA GLU A 246 10.55 -1.65 -8.42
C GLU A 246 10.10 -2.48 -7.20
N LEU A 247 9.61 -3.69 -7.40
CA LEU A 247 9.15 -4.57 -6.31
C LEU A 247 10.29 -4.94 -5.36
N TRP A 248 11.49 -5.27 -5.89
CA TRP A 248 12.67 -5.51 -5.07
C TRP A 248 13.10 -4.27 -4.28
N ARG A 249 13.09 -3.11 -4.92
CA ARG A 249 13.40 -1.83 -4.26
C ARG A 249 12.43 -1.54 -3.13
N ARG A 250 11.12 -1.78 -3.31
CA ARG A 250 10.11 -1.63 -2.24
C ARG A 250 10.37 -2.57 -1.07
N MET A 251 10.60 -3.85 -1.34
CA MET A 251 10.96 -4.83 -0.32
C MET A 251 12.17 -4.35 0.49
N THR A 252 13.22 -3.92 -0.19
CA THR A 252 14.46 -3.45 0.42
C THR A 252 14.23 -2.14 1.18
N PHE A 253 13.45 -1.20 0.62
CA PHE A 253 13.12 0.06 1.28
C PHE A 253 12.28 -0.17 2.54
N ASN A 254 11.28 -1.05 2.50
CA ASN A 254 10.51 -1.43 3.68
C ASN A 254 11.42 -1.94 4.82
N ALA A 255 12.42 -2.75 4.49
CA ALA A 255 13.42 -3.20 5.46
C ALA A 255 14.27 -2.03 6.02
N LEU A 256 14.71 -1.11 5.15
CA LEU A 256 15.56 0.03 5.52
C LEU A 256 14.86 1.05 6.44
N VAL A 257 13.55 1.23 6.27
CA VAL A 257 12.75 2.16 7.09
C VAL A 257 11.95 1.44 8.20
N GLY A 258 12.14 0.13 8.35
CA GLY A 258 11.46 -0.67 9.35
C GLY A 258 9.94 -0.70 9.18
N ASN A 259 9.43 -0.62 7.94
CA ASN A 259 8.02 -0.84 7.66
C ASN A 259 7.72 -2.35 7.70
N THR A 260 7.29 -2.83 8.84
CA THR A 260 6.97 -4.25 9.06
C THR A 260 5.50 -4.56 8.86
N ASP A 261 4.70 -3.53 8.54
CA ASP A 261 3.30 -3.66 8.16
C ASP A 261 3.13 -3.72 6.62
N ASP A 262 4.13 -4.28 5.94
CA ASP A 262 4.14 -4.48 4.49
C ASP A 262 3.27 -5.67 4.05
N HIS A 263 2.09 -5.82 4.65
CA HIS A 263 1.19 -6.92 4.37
C HIS A 263 0.67 -6.90 2.92
N PRO A 264 0.15 -8.04 2.39
CA PRO A 264 -0.22 -8.16 0.98
C PRO A 264 -1.23 -7.14 0.47
N ARG A 265 -2.04 -6.51 1.34
CA ARG A 265 -2.98 -5.45 0.92
C ARG A 265 -2.29 -4.08 0.71
N ASN A 266 -1.05 -3.90 1.20
CA ASN A 266 -0.24 -2.70 0.98
C ASN A 266 0.59 -2.76 -0.32
N HIS A 267 0.38 -3.80 -1.13
CA HIS A 267 0.89 -3.92 -2.49
C HIS A 267 -0.28 -4.14 -3.43
N ALA A 268 -0.31 -3.41 -4.55
CA ALA A 268 -1.42 -3.49 -5.47
C ALA A 268 -0.98 -3.49 -6.93
N PHE A 269 -1.92 -3.86 -7.78
CA PHE A 269 -1.79 -3.90 -9.23
C PHE A 269 -2.93 -3.13 -9.86
N ILE A 270 -2.63 -2.39 -10.88
CA ILE A 270 -3.59 -1.66 -11.70
C ILE A 270 -3.54 -2.16 -13.15
N PHE A 271 -4.69 -2.22 -13.80
CA PHE A 271 -4.74 -2.51 -15.22
C PHE A 271 -4.59 -1.22 -16.02
N SER A 272 -3.47 -1.09 -16.69
CA SER A 272 -3.12 0.10 -17.49
C SER A 272 -2.52 -0.30 -18.82
N LYS A 273 -2.93 0.38 -19.89
CA LYS A 273 -2.41 0.14 -21.25
C LYS A 273 -2.48 -1.33 -21.70
N GLY A 274 -3.54 -2.03 -21.30
CA GLY A 274 -3.80 -3.41 -21.72
C GLY A 274 -3.10 -4.51 -20.89
N ILE A 275 -2.37 -4.14 -19.84
CA ILE A 275 -1.66 -5.09 -18.95
C ILE A 275 -1.82 -4.72 -17.48
N TRP A 276 -1.69 -5.71 -16.61
CA TRP A 276 -1.57 -5.52 -15.18
C TRP A 276 -0.15 -5.04 -14.84
N ARG A 277 -0.04 -3.94 -14.10
CA ARG A 277 1.20 -3.31 -13.67
C ARG A 277 1.22 -3.14 -12.16
N LEU A 278 2.40 -3.17 -11.58
CA LEU A 278 2.57 -2.78 -10.17
C LEU A 278 2.08 -1.32 -9.99
N SER A 279 1.24 -1.08 -8.98
CA SER A 279 0.78 0.28 -8.64
C SER A 279 1.95 1.14 -8.15
N PRO A 280 1.83 2.46 -8.06
CA PRO A 280 2.72 3.25 -7.21
C PRO A 280 2.73 2.73 -5.76
N ALA A 281 3.81 2.99 -5.01
CA ALA A 281 3.93 2.61 -3.61
C ALA A 281 2.99 3.45 -2.72
N PHE A 282 2.46 2.85 -1.67
CA PHE A 282 1.61 3.50 -0.68
C PHE A 282 1.71 2.78 0.66
N ASP A 283 1.29 3.43 1.74
CA ASP A 283 1.19 2.84 3.09
C ASP A 283 2.54 2.35 3.65
N ILE A 284 3.62 3.12 3.43
CA ILE A 284 4.93 2.83 4.00
C ILE A 284 5.09 3.63 5.29
N THR A 285 5.04 2.95 6.44
CA THR A 285 5.07 3.59 7.76
C THR A 285 6.12 2.92 8.65
N PRO A 286 7.03 3.68 9.31
CA PRO A 286 8.06 3.11 10.16
C PRO A 286 7.45 2.54 11.44
N GLN A 287 7.78 1.29 11.79
CA GLN A 287 7.30 0.57 12.97
C GLN A 287 8.42 0.37 13.98
N PRO A 288 8.37 1.01 15.16
CA PRO A 288 9.50 0.99 16.10
C PRO A 288 9.67 -0.32 16.86
N LYS A 289 8.63 -1.15 16.91
CA LYS A 289 8.58 -2.32 17.81
C LYS A 289 9.06 -3.63 17.19
N THR A 290 9.31 -3.66 15.90
CA THR A 290 9.54 -4.92 15.20
C THR A 290 10.97 -5.04 14.74
N ALA A 291 11.63 -6.09 15.17
CA ALA A 291 13.03 -6.39 14.91
C ALA A 291 13.26 -6.87 13.46
N GLY A 292 13.02 -6.02 12.45
CA GLY A 292 13.42 -6.27 11.08
C GLY A 292 12.69 -7.41 10.34
N LEU A 293 11.51 -7.82 10.84
CA LEU A 293 10.68 -8.82 10.18
C LEU A 293 9.63 -8.14 9.30
N LEU A 294 9.69 -8.38 8.00
CA LEU A 294 8.61 -7.99 7.08
C LEU A 294 7.37 -8.90 7.24
N SER A 295 6.22 -8.45 6.76
CA SER A 295 5.01 -9.27 6.71
C SER A 295 5.06 -10.30 5.57
N LEU A 296 5.82 -10.01 4.51
CA LEU A 296 6.05 -10.89 3.37
C LEU A 296 7.46 -11.49 3.42
N ALA A 297 7.60 -12.72 2.95
CA ALA A 297 8.91 -13.36 2.80
C ALA A 297 9.77 -12.67 1.75
N CYS A 298 11.07 -12.50 2.04
CA CYS A 298 12.03 -11.79 1.21
C CYS A 298 13.02 -12.70 0.46
N ASP A 299 13.00 -14.00 0.72
CA ASP A 299 13.90 -14.98 0.09
C ASP A 299 13.18 -16.27 -0.30
N GLU A 300 13.89 -17.16 -1.02
CA GLU A 300 13.39 -18.46 -1.45
C GLU A 300 13.16 -19.48 -0.32
N TYR A 301 13.60 -19.16 0.88
CA TYR A 301 13.42 -20.01 2.07
C TYR A 301 12.22 -19.62 2.92
N GLY A 302 11.47 -18.58 2.50
CA GLY A 302 10.31 -18.08 3.23
C GLY A 302 10.68 -17.20 4.42
N SER A 303 11.93 -16.68 4.48
CA SER A 303 12.35 -15.79 5.57
C SER A 303 11.70 -14.42 5.43
N ARG A 304 11.22 -13.88 6.53
CA ARG A 304 10.73 -12.51 6.67
C ARG A 304 11.77 -11.57 7.30
N GLU A 305 12.86 -12.14 7.82
CA GLU A 305 14.00 -11.38 8.33
C GLU A 305 14.86 -10.89 7.17
N CYS A 306 14.90 -9.59 6.96
CA CYS A 306 15.57 -8.97 5.83
C CYS A 306 17.00 -8.55 6.19
N THR A 307 17.92 -9.53 6.23
CA THR A 307 19.34 -9.21 6.31
C THR A 307 19.87 -8.73 4.95
N PRO A 308 20.95 -7.92 4.92
CA PRO A 308 21.56 -7.48 3.66
C PRO A 308 21.88 -8.63 2.71
N GLU A 309 22.37 -9.77 3.22
CA GLU A 309 22.68 -10.94 2.40
C GLU A 309 21.45 -11.53 1.73
N ARG A 310 20.30 -11.60 2.46
CA ARG A 310 19.06 -12.15 1.91
C ARG A 310 18.47 -11.23 0.86
N LEU A 311 18.48 -9.92 1.12
CA LEU A 311 18.02 -8.91 0.17
C LEU A 311 18.83 -8.96 -1.12
N LEU A 312 20.16 -9.01 -1.03
CA LEU A 312 21.04 -9.08 -2.18
C LEU A 312 20.93 -10.43 -2.91
N ARG A 313 20.84 -11.56 -2.18
CA ARG A 313 20.66 -12.88 -2.78
C ARG A 313 19.38 -12.98 -3.60
N SER A 314 18.30 -12.39 -3.11
CA SER A 314 17.01 -12.39 -3.81
C SER A 314 16.98 -11.49 -5.05
N ALA A 315 17.91 -10.53 -5.20
CA ALA A 315 17.90 -9.54 -6.29
C ALA A 315 17.83 -10.17 -7.69
N SER A 316 18.53 -11.27 -7.91
CA SER A 316 18.51 -12.00 -9.19
C SER A 316 17.12 -12.53 -9.56
N HIS A 317 16.30 -12.88 -8.56
CA HIS A 317 14.91 -13.29 -8.78
C HIS A 317 14.04 -12.14 -9.33
N PHE A 318 14.43 -10.90 -9.10
CA PHE A 318 13.76 -9.70 -9.63
C PHE A 318 14.45 -9.14 -10.89
N GLY A 319 15.46 -9.86 -11.44
CA GLY A 319 16.17 -9.46 -12.65
C GLY A 319 17.26 -8.41 -12.42
N LEU A 320 17.65 -8.17 -11.17
CA LEU A 320 18.76 -7.29 -10.82
C LEU A 320 20.08 -8.08 -10.71
N ASP A 321 21.15 -7.54 -11.25
CA ASP A 321 22.49 -8.02 -10.96
C ASP A 321 22.95 -7.58 -9.55
N MET A 322 23.95 -8.28 -9.02
CA MET A 322 24.44 -8.06 -7.66
C MET A 322 25.03 -6.67 -7.47
N GLU A 323 25.76 -6.16 -8.45
CA GLU A 323 26.40 -4.84 -8.36
C GLU A 323 25.38 -3.73 -8.32
N SER A 324 24.40 -3.75 -9.22
CA SER A 324 23.29 -2.79 -9.25
C SER A 324 22.47 -2.83 -7.97
N ALA A 325 22.20 -4.03 -7.43
CA ALA A 325 21.45 -4.21 -6.19
C ALA A 325 22.23 -3.68 -4.99
N ALA A 326 23.51 -4.01 -4.85
CA ALA A 326 24.37 -3.53 -3.77
C ALA A 326 24.55 -2.02 -3.81
N ALA A 327 24.77 -1.45 -5.00
CA ALA A 327 24.89 -0.02 -5.18
C ALA A 327 23.59 0.72 -4.81
N TRP A 328 22.41 0.19 -5.17
CA TRP A 328 21.14 0.81 -4.79
C TRP A 328 20.89 0.71 -3.28
N LEU A 329 21.15 -0.46 -2.68
CA LEU A 329 21.03 -0.69 -1.24
C LEU A 329 21.88 0.30 -0.45
N GLY A 330 23.17 0.48 -0.82
CA GLY A 330 24.10 1.37 -0.14
C GLY A 330 23.68 2.84 -0.22
N ARG A 331 23.36 3.33 -1.43
CA ARG A 331 22.89 4.71 -1.61
C ARG A 331 21.61 4.99 -0.83
N THR A 332 20.67 4.06 -0.85
CA THR A 332 19.38 4.23 -0.18
C THR A 332 19.53 4.16 1.34
N ALA A 333 20.36 3.26 1.85
CA ALA A 333 20.66 3.19 3.28
C ALA A 333 21.30 4.51 3.79
N ALA A 334 22.26 5.07 3.04
CA ALA A 334 22.89 6.35 3.37
C ALA A 334 21.89 7.52 3.33
N LEU A 335 21.04 7.58 2.29
CA LEU A 335 19.98 8.59 2.20
C LEU A 335 19.04 8.50 3.40
N VAL A 336 18.51 7.33 3.69
CA VAL A 336 17.57 7.15 4.81
C VAL A 336 18.24 7.52 6.12
N ALA A 337 19.45 6.99 6.42
CA ALA A 337 20.15 7.25 7.67
C ALA A 337 20.45 8.72 7.91
N SER A 338 20.79 9.48 6.86
CA SER A 338 21.13 10.89 6.97
C SER A 338 19.93 11.83 7.05
N GLU A 339 18.77 11.44 6.49
CA GLU A 339 17.68 12.40 6.23
C GLU A 339 16.42 12.17 7.07
N TRP A 340 16.11 10.93 7.50
CA TRP A 340 14.83 10.63 8.14
C TRP A 340 14.51 11.51 9.34
N ALA A 341 15.47 11.70 10.26
CA ALA A 341 15.26 12.50 11.46
C ALA A 341 15.17 13.99 11.16
N LYS A 342 16.03 14.50 10.26
CA LYS A 342 16.01 15.91 9.83
C LYS A 342 14.66 16.28 9.22
N ARG A 343 14.13 15.41 8.34
CA ARG A 343 12.81 15.66 7.69
C ARG A 343 11.67 15.57 8.70
N MET A 344 11.75 14.68 9.68
CA MET A 344 10.75 14.63 10.76
C MET A 344 10.76 15.92 11.58
N TYR A 345 11.93 16.44 11.94
CA TYR A 345 12.04 17.74 12.59
C TYR A 345 11.51 18.88 11.72
N ALA A 346 11.83 18.87 10.43
CA ALA A 346 11.36 19.91 9.49
C ALA A 346 9.84 19.99 9.35
N VAL A 347 9.15 18.88 9.60
CA VAL A 347 7.67 18.84 9.62
C VAL A 347 7.09 18.85 11.04
N ASN A 348 7.84 19.38 12.01
CA ASN A 348 7.42 19.55 13.40
C ASN A 348 6.96 18.25 14.10
N VAL A 349 7.64 17.12 13.86
CA VAL A 349 7.52 15.94 14.71
C VAL A 349 8.38 16.20 15.95
N ASP A 350 7.83 16.00 17.15
CA ASP A 350 8.54 16.27 18.39
C ASP A 350 9.68 15.25 18.66
N ALA A 351 10.64 15.66 19.52
CA ALA A 351 11.83 14.88 19.81
C ALA A 351 11.53 13.50 20.42
N ASP A 352 10.50 13.40 21.25
CA ASP A 352 10.11 12.12 21.88
C ASP A 352 9.52 11.15 20.85
N ALA A 353 8.70 11.66 19.92
CA ALA A 353 8.16 10.89 18.83
C ALA A 353 9.24 10.44 17.82
N ILE A 354 10.28 11.28 17.58
CA ILE A 354 11.44 10.92 16.78
C ILE A 354 12.26 9.83 17.49
N LYS A 355 12.55 10.01 18.78
CA LYS A 355 13.25 9.00 19.57
C LYS A 355 12.52 7.67 19.62
N TYR A 356 11.18 7.70 19.72
CA TYR A 356 10.34 6.51 19.73
C TYR A 356 10.44 5.72 18.43
N VAL A 357 10.50 6.39 17.28
CA VAL A 357 10.52 5.74 15.96
C VAL A 357 11.94 5.36 15.50
N ALA A 358 12.98 5.90 16.11
CA ALA A 358 14.38 5.68 15.71
C ALA A 358 14.79 4.21 15.53
N PRO A 359 14.31 3.23 16.34
CA PRO A 359 14.65 1.83 16.14
C PRO A 359 14.26 1.26 14.77
N ALA A 360 13.24 1.84 14.09
CA ALA A 360 12.82 1.43 12.75
C ALA A 360 13.95 1.62 11.71
N PHE A 361 14.82 2.59 11.91
CA PHE A 361 15.90 2.97 10.96
C PHE A 361 17.25 2.31 11.27
N LYS A 362 17.28 1.34 12.19
CA LYS A 362 18.52 0.68 12.63
C LYS A 362 19.30 0.05 11.47
N LEU A 363 18.63 -0.60 10.53
CA LEU A 363 19.29 -1.23 9.39
C LEU A 363 19.98 -0.20 8.49
N SER A 364 19.31 0.91 8.21
CA SER A 364 19.89 2.00 7.40
C SER A 364 21.15 2.59 8.05
N HIS A 365 21.12 2.86 9.36
CA HIS A 365 22.28 3.35 10.09
C HIS A 365 23.43 2.35 10.07
N ALA A 366 23.17 1.08 10.37
CA ALA A 366 24.19 0.03 10.36
C ALA A 366 24.91 -0.11 9.00
N LEU A 367 24.17 0.03 7.90
CA LEU A 367 24.74 -0.04 6.55
C LEU A 367 25.44 1.25 6.14
N ALA A 368 24.96 2.41 6.57
CA ALA A 368 25.60 3.70 6.28
C ALA A 368 26.92 3.89 7.04
N GLU A 369 27.01 3.39 8.27
CA GLU A 369 28.21 3.45 9.10
C GLU A 369 29.29 2.45 8.67
N ASN A 370 28.92 1.37 7.98
CA ASN A 370 29.84 0.31 7.58
C ASN A 370 29.61 -0.10 6.11
N ALA A 371 30.21 0.64 5.19
CA ALA A 371 30.14 0.34 3.76
C ALA A 371 30.66 -1.08 3.42
N ASP A 372 31.64 -1.60 4.17
CA ASP A 372 32.16 -2.95 3.99
C ASP A 372 31.11 -4.03 4.30
N ALA A 373 30.08 -3.70 5.10
CA ALA A 373 29.01 -4.65 5.37
C ALA A 373 28.24 -5.02 4.10
N ILE A 374 28.08 -4.10 3.15
CA ILE A 374 27.40 -4.37 1.89
C ILE A 374 28.27 -5.28 1.00
N TYR A 375 29.59 -5.06 0.92
CA TYR A 375 30.50 -5.94 0.18
C TYR A 375 30.50 -7.34 0.77
N LYS A 376 30.65 -7.48 2.09
CA LYS A 376 30.57 -8.78 2.77
C LYS A 376 29.24 -9.48 2.56
N ALA A 377 28.14 -8.73 2.58
CA ALA A 377 26.81 -9.26 2.30
C ALA A 377 26.69 -9.75 0.84
N ALA A 378 27.27 -9.04 -0.12
CA ALA A 378 27.29 -9.43 -1.53
C ALA A 378 28.12 -10.70 -1.76
N GLU A 379 29.29 -10.81 -1.12
CA GLU A 379 30.10 -12.04 -1.16
C GLU A 379 29.34 -13.21 -0.55
N ALA A 380 28.75 -13.05 0.64
CA ALA A 380 27.96 -14.09 1.30
C ALA A 380 26.71 -14.49 0.47
N ALA A 381 26.07 -13.54 -0.19
CA ALA A 381 24.92 -13.78 -1.07
C ALA A 381 25.31 -14.58 -2.32
N SER A 382 26.54 -14.43 -2.81
CA SER A 382 27.06 -15.12 -4.00
C SER A 382 27.38 -16.60 -3.72
N VAL A 383 27.62 -16.97 -2.47
CA VAL A 383 27.85 -18.35 -2.05
C VAL A 383 26.52 -19.08 -1.94
N ARG A 384 26.28 -20.08 -2.80
CA ARG A 384 25.08 -20.94 -2.68
C ARG A 384 25.12 -21.69 -1.35
N PRO A 385 24.08 -21.61 -0.50
CA PRO A 385 24.02 -22.43 0.71
C PRO A 385 24.00 -23.89 0.31
N ASP A 386 24.85 -24.70 0.98
CA ASP A 386 24.91 -26.13 0.76
C ASP A 386 23.56 -26.78 1.12
N ARG A 387 22.87 -27.33 0.11
CA ARG A 387 21.57 -28.02 0.25
C ARG A 387 21.60 -29.23 1.18
N ARG A 388 22.76 -29.65 1.66
CA ARG A 388 22.96 -30.91 2.43
C ARG A 388 22.77 -30.75 3.94
N ARG A 389 22.57 -29.53 4.49
CA ARG A 389 22.49 -29.32 5.96
C ARG A 389 21.07 -29.25 6.53
N ARG A 390 20.03 -29.59 5.77
CA ARG A 390 18.65 -29.71 6.29
C ARG A 390 18.08 -31.09 5.89
N ARG A 391 18.52 -32.13 6.60
CA ARG A 391 17.80 -33.39 6.80
C ARG A 391 17.61 -33.60 8.29
#